data_05a771b69c91739ffca80f8106ed7cbf
#
_entry.id   05a771b69c91739ffca80f8106ed7cbf
#
_cell.length_a   1.000
_cell.length_b   1.000
_cell.length_c   1.000
_cell.angle_alpha   90.00
_cell.angle_beta   90.00
_cell.angle_gamma   90.00
#
_symmetry.space_group_name_H-M   'P 1'
#
loop_
_entity.id
_entity.type
_entity.pdbx_description
1 polymer ?
#
loop_
_entity_poly.entity_id
_entity_poly.type
_entity_poly.pdbx_seq_one_letter_code
_entity_poly.pdbx_strand_id
1 'polypeptide(L)'
;AELNKLKIWACYYYHQMGFNVTHIIPSENIKRDKDNYLKKNPFKSSTNNRENYDIIRQSNVDMETFDWHNAKGIGTVAGFNGLRSLDFDGSTNTALLSTVLKILGLPENYEWVVTSGSNNGFHILFYCGNFEFAGYKRRLKRYFPNKKHKTYFKCIDFIWYNHLILPPSLHKTGNNYKFLNVEYPFEKPLLVAGYNLRNMLFELCYEYGGFNIIKN
;
A
#
# COMPACT_ATOMS: atom_id res chain seq x y z
N ALA A 1 14.87 -16.28 -15.01
CA ALA A 1 13.72 -16.83 -15.77
C ALA A 1 12.49 -17.05 -14.86
N GLU A 2 12.64 -17.65 -13.69
CA GLU A 2 11.55 -18.05 -12.79
C GLU A 2 10.82 -16.84 -12.17
N LEU A 3 11.56 -15.85 -11.67
CA LEU A 3 10.99 -14.61 -11.11
C LEU A 3 10.17 -13.82 -12.14
N ASN A 4 10.54 -13.86 -13.42
CA ASN A 4 9.77 -13.20 -14.47
C ASN A 4 8.44 -13.93 -14.74
N LYS A 5 8.42 -15.24 -14.70
CA LYS A 5 7.18 -16.04 -14.81
C LYS A 5 6.24 -15.73 -13.66
N LEU A 6 6.77 -15.66 -12.44
CA LEU A 6 5.99 -15.31 -11.24
C LEU A 6 5.38 -13.91 -11.32
N LYS A 7 6.11 -12.91 -11.81
CA LYS A 7 5.57 -11.55 -12.00
C LYS A 7 4.44 -11.51 -13.03
N ILE A 8 4.63 -12.19 -14.17
CA ILE A 8 3.62 -12.25 -15.21
C ILE A 8 2.37 -12.94 -14.68
N TRP A 9 2.51 -14.07 -14.00
CA TRP A 9 1.40 -14.73 -13.35
C TRP A 9 0.69 -13.82 -12.33
N ALA A 10 1.45 -13.14 -11.48
CA ALA A 10 0.89 -12.29 -10.43
C ALA A 10 0.13 -11.08 -10.99
N CYS A 11 0.55 -10.49 -12.11
CA CYS A 11 -0.20 -9.39 -12.71
C CYS A 11 -1.57 -9.84 -13.22
N TYR A 12 -1.67 -11.02 -13.86
CA TYR A 12 -2.96 -11.61 -14.25
C TYR A 12 -3.81 -11.96 -13.03
N TYR A 13 -3.20 -12.56 -12.01
CA TYR A 13 -3.86 -12.89 -10.76
C TYR A 13 -4.51 -11.65 -10.12
N TYR A 14 -3.78 -10.53 -9.95
CA TYR A 14 -4.34 -9.29 -9.39
C TYR A 14 -5.40 -8.68 -10.30
N HIS A 15 -5.19 -8.74 -11.60
CA HIS A 15 -6.18 -8.26 -12.54
C HIS A 15 -7.48 -9.07 -12.43
N GLN A 16 -7.43 -10.40 -12.34
CA GLN A 16 -8.60 -11.25 -12.12
C GLN A 16 -9.28 -11.00 -10.78
N MET A 17 -8.50 -10.65 -9.75
CA MET A 17 -9.04 -10.19 -8.45
C MET A 17 -9.77 -8.85 -8.53
N GLY A 18 -9.74 -8.18 -9.68
CA GLY A 18 -10.45 -6.91 -9.91
C GLY A 18 -9.61 -5.66 -9.71
N PHE A 19 -8.29 -5.80 -9.57
CA PHE A 19 -7.39 -4.66 -9.45
C PHE A 19 -7.02 -4.10 -10.83
N ASN A 20 -6.81 -2.79 -10.88
CA ASN A 20 -6.14 -2.17 -12.00
C ASN A 20 -4.63 -2.21 -11.73
N VAL A 21 -3.89 -2.94 -12.54
CA VAL A 21 -2.47 -3.21 -12.32
C VAL A 21 -1.57 -2.30 -13.14
N THR A 22 -0.40 -2.00 -12.62
CA THR A 22 0.63 -1.23 -13.31
C THR A 22 1.98 -1.90 -13.12
N HIS A 23 2.89 -1.76 -14.07
CA HIS A 23 4.23 -2.25 -13.88
C HIS A 23 5.09 -1.25 -13.07
N ILE A 24 6.01 -1.77 -12.28
CA ILE A 24 7.01 -0.99 -11.55
C ILE A 24 8.30 -1.00 -12.35
N ILE A 25 8.79 0.17 -12.73
CA ILE A 25 9.99 0.34 -13.54
C ILE A 25 11.07 1.10 -12.76
N PRO A 26 12.35 0.98 -13.14
CA PRO A 26 13.41 1.82 -12.60
C PRO A 26 13.09 3.30 -12.78
N SER A 27 13.37 4.10 -11.77
CA SER A 27 13.25 5.56 -11.88
C SER A 27 14.45 6.13 -12.61
N GLU A 28 14.23 6.91 -13.66
CA GLU A 28 15.31 7.59 -14.40
C GLU A 28 16.08 8.60 -13.54
N ASN A 29 15.44 9.15 -12.51
CA ASN A 29 16.00 10.15 -11.61
C ASN A 29 16.41 9.55 -10.27
N ILE A 30 17.38 8.63 -10.28
CA ILE A 30 17.94 8.05 -9.05
C ILE A 30 18.89 9.08 -8.43
N LYS A 31 18.44 9.78 -7.38
CA LYS A 31 19.32 10.63 -6.56
C LYS A 31 19.88 9.81 -5.41
N ARG A 32 21.19 9.84 -5.28
CA ARG A 32 21.92 9.26 -4.14
C ARG A 32 22.35 10.38 -3.20
N ASP A 33 22.45 10.10 -1.90
CA ASP A 33 23.05 11.01 -0.93
C ASP A 33 24.60 10.89 -0.95
N LYS A 34 25.24 11.66 -0.04
CA LYS A 34 26.71 11.68 0.09
C LYS A 34 27.31 10.31 0.45
N ASP A 35 26.52 9.45 1.10
CA ASP A 35 26.91 8.10 1.51
C ASP A 35 26.49 7.04 0.49
N ASN A 36 26.10 7.47 -0.71
CA ASN A 36 25.66 6.61 -1.82
C ASN A 36 24.34 5.87 -1.57
N TYR A 37 23.56 6.25 -0.56
CA TYR A 37 22.21 5.71 -0.32
C TYR A 37 21.18 6.32 -1.24
N LEU A 38 20.20 5.52 -1.63
CA LEU A 38 19.11 5.97 -2.46
C LEU A 38 18.16 6.87 -1.66
N LYS A 39 18.07 8.16 -2.03
CA LYS A 39 17.19 9.14 -1.35
C LYS A 39 15.71 8.86 -1.56
N LYS A 40 15.34 8.22 -2.67
CA LYS A 40 13.96 7.84 -3.01
C LYS A 40 13.94 6.40 -3.47
N ASN A 41 12.74 5.80 -3.46
CA ASN A 41 12.57 4.49 -4.07
C ASN A 41 13.03 4.58 -5.55
N PRO A 42 14.00 3.77 -5.99
CA PRO A 42 14.49 3.77 -7.37
C PRO A 42 13.45 3.21 -8.35
N PHE A 43 12.35 2.68 -7.84
CA PHE A 43 11.28 2.10 -8.63
C PHE A 43 10.04 2.97 -8.56
N LYS A 44 9.40 3.20 -9.69
CA LYS A 44 8.16 3.95 -9.81
C LYS A 44 7.13 3.16 -10.61
N SER A 45 5.87 3.37 -10.31
CA SER A 45 4.79 2.91 -11.17
C SER A 45 4.77 3.74 -12.46
N SER A 46 4.63 3.05 -13.59
CA SER A 46 4.45 3.72 -14.88
C SER A 46 3.01 4.17 -14.99
N THR A 47 2.81 5.49 -14.99
CA THR A 47 1.46 6.09 -15.06
C THR A 47 1.25 6.94 -16.29
N ASN A 48 2.26 7.03 -17.15
CA ASN A 48 2.35 8.08 -18.15
C ASN A 48 1.20 8.16 -19.15
N ASN A 49 0.23 7.23 -19.18
CA ASN A 49 -0.91 7.29 -20.10
C ASN A 49 -2.22 6.74 -19.50
N ARG A 50 -2.39 6.80 -18.16
CA ARG A 50 -3.49 6.09 -17.51
C ARG A 50 -4.26 6.96 -16.56
N GLU A 51 -4.64 8.06 -17.12
CA GLU A 51 -5.69 8.88 -16.57
C GLU A 51 -6.91 8.00 -16.30
N ASN A 52 -7.39 8.04 -15.04
CA ASN A 52 -8.64 7.44 -14.59
C ASN A 52 -8.65 5.94 -14.21
N TYR A 53 -7.53 5.27 -14.01
CA TYR A 53 -7.56 3.89 -13.45
C TYR A 53 -7.99 3.83 -11.96
N ASP A 54 -8.16 4.94 -11.31
CA ASP A 54 -8.86 5.07 -10.04
C ASP A 54 -10.40 5.06 -10.20
N ILE A 55 -10.89 5.20 -11.43
CA ILE A 55 -12.32 5.29 -11.76
C ILE A 55 -12.76 4.20 -12.75
N ILE A 56 -11.93 3.92 -13.77
CA ILE A 56 -12.28 3.05 -14.89
C ILE A 56 -11.58 1.71 -14.75
N ARG A 57 -12.31 0.61 -14.98
CA ARG A 57 -11.75 -0.73 -15.03
C ARG A 57 -10.77 -0.88 -16.19
N GLN A 58 -9.57 -1.31 -15.89
CA GLN A 58 -8.56 -1.71 -16.88
C GLN A 58 -9.03 -2.93 -17.67
N SER A 59 -8.92 -2.88 -18.99
CA SER A 59 -9.16 -4.04 -19.85
C SER A 59 -7.94 -4.98 -19.86
N ASN A 60 -8.11 -6.20 -20.38
CA ASN A 60 -7.00 -7.12 -20.60
C ASN A 60 -5.99 -6.53 -21.60
N VAL A 61 -6.49 -5.88 -22.66
CA VAL A 61 -5.64 -5.23 -23.68
C VAL A 61 -4.78 -4.14 -23.04
N ASP A 62 -5.35 -3.30 -22.16
CA ASP A 62 -4.58 -2.28 -21.45
C ASP A 62 -3.48 -2.89 -20.59
N MET A 63 -3.78 -3.98 -19.90
CA MET A 63 -2.82 -4.70 -19.07
C MET A 63 -1.68 -5.27 -19.91
N GLU A 64 -1.96 -5.79 -21.09
CA GLU A 64 -0.98 -6.39 -22.01
C GLU A 64 -0.04 -5.35 -22.64
N THR A 65 -0.41 -4.07 -22.63
CA THR A 65 0.47 -2.98 -23.12
C THR A 65 1.71 -2.73 -22.25
N PHE A 66 1.77 -3.30 -21.05
CA PHE A 66 2.91 -3.13 -20.17
C PHE A 66 4.07 -4.07 -20.49
N ASP A 67 5.28 -3.58 -20.35
CA ASP A 67 6.48 -4.41 -20.40
C ASP A 67 6.70 -5.16 -19.09
N TRP A 68 5.99 -6.25 -18.92
CA TRP A 68 6.10 -7.09 -17.72
C TRP A 68 7.44 -7.82 -17.62
N HIS A 69 8.14 -8.03 -18.74
CA HIS A 69 9.45 -8.68 -18.73
C HIS A 69 10.51 -7.85 -18.03
N ASN A 70 10.54 -6.55 -18.31
CA ASN A 70 11.50 -5.63 -17.72
C ASN A 70 11.01 -4.99 -16.41
N ALA A 71 9.77 -5.24 -16.04
CA ALA A 71 9.20 -4.75 -14.79
C ALA A 71 10.00 -5.25 -13.56
N LYS A 72 10.22 -4.37 -12.60
CA LYS A 72 10.81 -4.68 -11.28
C LYS A 72 9.75 -5.11 -10.27
N GLY A 73 8.50 -4.98 -10.62
CA GLY A 73 7.38 -5.38 -9.79
C GLY A 73 6.03 -5.00 -10.38
N ILE A 74 5.02 -5.16 -9.57
CA ILE A 74 3.62 -4.92 -9.87
C ILE A 74 3.09 -3.89 -8.88
N GLY A 75 2.38 -2.90 -9.38
CA GLY A 75 1.60 -1.97 -8.59
C GLY A 75 0.11 -2.11 -8.88
N THR A 76 -0.70 -1.53 -8.02
CA THR A 76 -2.11 -1.29 -8.29
C THR A 76 -2.46 0.15 -8.02
N VAL A 77 -3.55 0.63 -8.59
CA VAL A 77 -4.07 1.97 -8.37
C VAL A 77 -5.14 1.90 -7.29
N ALA A 78 -4.89 2.53 -6.14
CA ALA A 78 -5.92 2.73 -5.14
C ALA A 78 -7.00 3.68 -5.67
N GLY A 79 -8.22 3.54 -5.21
CA GLY A 79 -9.37 4.34 -5.65
C GLY A 79 -10.41 3.52 -6.38
N PHE A 80 -10.01 2.73 -7.35
CA PHE A 80 -10.92 1.88 -8.10
C PHE A 80 -11.71 0.94 -7.18
N ASN A 81 -13.03 0.93 -7.32
CA ASN A 81 -13.96 0.19 -6.47
C ASN A 81 -13.78 0.42 -4.96
N GLY A 82 -13.15 1.53 -4.57
CA GLY A 82 -12.89 1.82 -3.17
C GLY A 82 -11.70 1.07 -2.58
N LEU A 83 -10.78 0.52 -3.38
CA LEU A 83 -9.53 -0.06 -2.88
C LEU A 83 -8.71 1.00 -2.15
N ARG A 84 -8.28 0.69 -0.94
CA ARG A 84 -7.53 1.56 -0.03
C ARG A 84 -6.38 0.80 0.60
N SER A 85 -5.42 1.53 1.14
CA SER A 85 -4.39 0.94 2.00
C SER A 85 -3.99 1.86 3.12
N LEU A 86 -3.61 1.24 4.24
CA LEU A 86 -2.83 1.86 5.30
C LEU A 86 -1.39 1.35 5.19
N ASP A 87 -0.43 2.27 5.12
CA ASP A 87 0.99 1.95 5.07
C ASP A 87 1.65 2.39 6.37
N PHE A 88 2.08 1.43 7.17
CA PHE A 88 2.76 1.62 8.45
C PHE A 88 4.27 1.62 8.23
N ASP A 89 4.85 2.80 8.22
CA ASP A 89 6.29 2.99 8.12
C ASP A 89 6.98 2.80 9.48
N GLY A 90 8.09 2.10 9.48
CA GLY A 90 8.97 1.98 10.65
C GLY A 90 8.41 1.07 11.75
N SER A 91 7.58 0.09 11.40
CA SER A 91 7.02 -0.86 12.36
C SER A 91 7.17 -2.31 11.91
N THR A 92 7.63 -3.14 12.85
CA THR A 92 7.55 -4.61 12.77
C THR A 92 6.70 -5.18 13.90
N ASN A 93 5.97 -4.31 14.61
CA ASN A 93 5.22 -4.69 15.81
C ASN A 93 3.93 -5.43 15.44
N THR A 94 3.93 -6.74 15.63
CA THR A 94 2.76 -7.60 15.37
C THR A 94 1.58 -7.32 16.31
N ALA A 95 1.83 -6.84 17.53
CA ALA A 95 0.76 -6.47 18.46
C ALA A 95 0.02 -5.21 17.98
N LEU A 96 0.74 -4.23 17.44
CA LEU A 96 0.11 -3.06 16.80
C LEU A 96 -0.74 -3.49 15.60
N LEU A 97 -0.21 -4.38 14.74
CA LEU A 97 -0.94 -4.92 13.60
C LEU A 97 -2.22 -5.62 14.05
N SER A 98 -2.14 -6.53 15.01
CA SER A 98 -3.30 -7.25 15.55
C SER A 98 -4.36 -6.29 16.11
N THR A 99 -3.94 -5.26 16.86
CA THR A 99 -4.84 -4.22 17.38
C THR A 99 -5.53 -3.46 16.25
N VAL A 100 -4.79 -3.05 15.24
CA VAL A 100 -5.33 -2.32 14.08
C VAL A 100 -6.32 -3.18 13.30
N LEU A 101 -5.98 -4.43 13.00
CA LEU A 101 -6.88 -5.37 12.31
C LEU A 101 -8.19 -5.55 13.09
N LYS A 102 -8.11 -5.73 14.41
CA LYS A 102 -9.29 -5.86 15.29
C LYS A 102 -10.18 -4.63 15.22
N ILE A 103 -9.64 -3.42 15.32
CA ILE A 103 -10.43 -2.18 15.27
C ILE A 103 -11.05 -1.98 13.89
N LEU A 104 -10.34 -2.37 12.82
CA LEU A 104 -10.87 -2.33 11.46
C LEU A 104 -11.96 -3.38 11.19
N GLY A 105 -12.14 -4.35 12.09
CA GLY A 105 -13.06 -5.48 11.92
C GLY A 105 -12.54 -6.53 10.94
N LEU A 106 -11.21 -6.62 10.78
CA LEU A 106 -10.54 -7.59 9.93
C LEU A 106 -10.08 -8.81 10.75
N PRO A 107 -10.00 -10.01 10.15
CA PRO A 107 -9.47 -11.20 10.82
C PRO A 107 -8.03 -11.00 11.29
N GLU A 108 -7.63 -11.69 12.36
CA GLU A 108 -6.26 -11.65 12.87
C GLU A 108 -5.23 -12.14 11.84
N ASN A 109 -5.61 -13.16 11.07
CA ASN A 109 -4.80 -13.73 9.97
C ASN A 109 -5.14 -13.13 8.61
N TYR A 110 -5.56 -11.85 8.57
CA TYR A 110 -5.97 -11.20 7.35
C TYR A 110 -4.94 -11.33 6.23
N GLU A 111 -5.36 -11.85 5.08
CA GLU A 111 -4.45 -12.23 3.99
C GLU A 111 -3.85 -11.03 3.26
N TRP A 112 -4.58 -9.90 3.20
CA TRP A 112 -4.14 -8.69 2.51
C TRP A 112 -3.26 -7.77 3.37
N VAL A 113 -2.37 -8.36 4.15
CA VAL A 113 -1.28 -7.67 4.83
C VAL A 113 0.02 -7.96 4.09
N VAL A 114 0.65 -6.91 3.60
CA VAL A 114 1.91 -6.97 2.85
C VAL A 114 3.05 -6.44 3.70
N THR A 115 4.15 -7.17 3.80
CA THR A 115 5.40 -6.70 4.40
C THR A 115 6.30 -6.09 3.32
N SER A 116 6.93 -4.96 3.64
CA SER A 116 7.90 -4.35 2.74
C SER A 116 9.20 -5.16 2.69
N GLY A 117 9.94 -5.09 1.59
CA GLY A 117 11.25 -5.73 1.48
C GLY A 117 12.32 -5.15 2.43
N SER A 118 12.05 -4.04 3.12
CA SER A 118 12.89 -3.53 4.21
C SER A 118 12.69 -4.28 5.52
N ASN A 119 11.64 -5.11 5.64
CA ASN A 119 11.17 -5.72 6.88
C ASN A 119 10.90 -4.68 8.00
N ASN A 120 10.59 -3.44 7.64
CA ASN A 120 10.39 -2.33 8.56
C ASN A 120 9.11 -1.55 8.23
N GLY A 121 8.04 -2.27 8.02
CA GLY A 121 6.72 -1.74 7.72
C GLY A 121 5.78 -2.79 7.15
N PHE A 122 4.51 -2.47 7.15
CA PHE A 122 3.48 -3.30 6.55
C PHE A 122 2.36 -2.44 5.95
N HIS A 123 1.74 -2.97 4.91
CA HIS A 123 0.59 -2.37 4.25
C HIS A 123 -0.63 -3.24 4.49
N ILE A 124 -1.77 -2.64 4.83
CA ILE A 124 -3.05 -3.34 4.95
C ILE A 124 -3.93 -2.86 3.80
N LEU A 125 -4.30 -3.76 2.88
CA LEU A 125 -5.19 -3.44 1.77
C LEU A 125 -6.62 -3.85 2.11
N PHE A 126 -7.60 -3.01 1.79
CA PHE A 126 -9.02 -3.25 2.05
C PHE A 126 -9.88 -2.39 1.11
N TYR A 127 -11.16 -2.72 1.02
CA TYR A 127 -12.13 -1.84 0.38
C TYR A 127 -12.76 -0.92 1.42
N CYS A 128 -12.95 0.35 1.05
CA CYS A 128 -13.70 1.31 1.82
C CYS A 128 -14.32 2.34 0.88
N GLY A 129 -15.56 2.69 1.12
CA GLY A 129 -16.25 3.75 0.38
C GLY A 129 -15.62 5.13 0.64
N ASN A 130 -16.27 6.17 0.14
CA ASN A 130 -15.85 7.53 0.43
C ASN A 130 -15.96 7.79 1.94
N PHE A 131 -14.82 8.12 2.53
CA PHE A 131 -14.69 8.38 3.93
C PHE A 131 -14.18 9.80 4.15
N GLU A 132 -15.03 10.62 4.77
CA GLU A 132 -14.68 11.99 5.16
C GLU A 132 -14.33 12.01 6.65
N PHE A 133 -13.11 12.42 6.96
CA PHE A 133 -12.71 12.66 8.33
C PHE A 133 -13.40 13.92 8.90
N ALA A 134 -14.36 13.73 9.80
CA ALA A 134 -14.90 14.75 10.71
C ALA A 134 -15.18 16.12 10.05
N GLY A 135 -15.90 16.14 8.92
CA GLY A 135 -16.25 17.40 8.24
C GLY A 135 -15.11 18.04 7.43
N TYR A 136 -13.94 17.45 7.38
CA TYR A 136 -12.87 17.88 6.52
C TYR A 136 -13.07 17.27 5.13
N LYS A 137 -13.39 18.09 4.15
CA LYS A 137 -13.44 17.74 2.72
C LYS A 137 -12.07 17.33 2.15
N ARG A 138 -11.02 17.33 2.97
CA ARG A 138 -9.65 17.03 2.58
C ARG A 138 -9.21 15.68 3.15
N ARG A 139 -8.61 14.88 2.29
CA ARG A 139 -8.11 13.54 2.58
C ARG A 139 -7.03 13.60 3.65
N LEU A 140 -7.18 12.80 4.71
CA LEU A 140 -6.04 12.51 5.58
C LEU A 140 -5.01 11.75 4.74
N LYS A 141 -3.81 12.32 4.62
CA LYS A 141 -2.73 11.67 3.87
C LYS A 141 -1.80 10.90 4.78
N ARG A 142 -1.54 11.42 5.96
CA ARG A 142 -0.55 10.84 6.88
C ARG A 142 -0.84 11.19 8.33
N TYR A 143 -0.68 10.18 9.19
CA TYR A 143 -0.68 10.34 10.63
C TYR A 143 0.74 10.20 11.17
N PHE A 144 1.16 11.13 12.05
CA PHE A 144 2.40 11.07 12.80
C PHE A 144 2.10 10.97 14.29
N PRO A 145 2.64 9.96 14.99
CA PRO A 145 2.57 9.92 16.45
C PRO A 145 3.40 11.04 17.07
N ASN A 146 3.09 11.38 18.33
CA ASN A 146 3.88 12.38 19.05
C ASN A 146 5.28 11.82 19.34
N LYS A 147 6.31 12.58 18.98
CA LYS A 147 7.73 12.19 19.17
C LYS A 147 8.11 11.95 20.64
N LYS A 148 7.33 12.44 21.60
CA LYS A 148 7.54 12.19 23.04
C LYS A 148 7.18 10.78 23.48
N HIS A 149 6.35 10.08 22.70
CA HIS A 149 6.00 8.69 22.96
C HIS A 149 7.00 7.77 22.26
N LYS A 150 7.44 6.72 22.95
CA LYS A 150 8.16 5.60 22.30
C LYS A 150 7.15 4.90 21.40
N THR A 151 7.13 5.26 20.13
CA THR A 151 6.20 4.69 19.17
C THR A 151 6.79 3.50 18.47
N TYR A 152 5.94 2.52 18.20
CA TYR A 152 6.30 1.32 17.47
C TYR A 152 6.25 1.50 15.95
N PHE A 153 6.01 2.73 15.47
CA PHE A 153 5.97 3.11 14.06
C PHE A 153 6.33 4.59 13.88
N LYS A 154 6.77 4.94 12.70
CA LYS A 154 7.18 6.30 12.33
C LYS A 154 5.99 7.14 11.87
N CYS A 155 5.16 6.60 11.00
CA CYS A 155 3.94 7.22 10.49
C CYS A 155 3.03 6.18 9.85
N ILE A 156 1.79 6.57 9.60
CA ILE A 156 0.83 5.80 8.80
C ILE A 156 0.43 6.65 7.61
N ASP A 157 0.67 6.15 6.40
CA ASP A 157 0.18 6.75 5.18
C ASP A 157 -1.20 6.17 4.82
N PHE A 158 -2.14 7.06 4.52
CA PHE A 158 -3.49 6.72 4.08
C PHE A 158 -3.52 6.80 2.55
N ILE A 159 -3.49 5.65 1.90
CA ILE A 159 -3.39 5.56 0.46
C ILE A 159 -4.79 5.35 -0.13
N TRP A 160 -5.38 6.44 -0.61
CA TRP A 160 -6.75 6.49 -1.15
C TRP A 160 -6.83 6.49 -2.68
N TYR A 161 -5.83 7.06 -3.37
CA TYR A 161 -5.82 7.25 -4.82
C TYR A 161 -4.42 7.15 -5.43
N ASN A 162 -3.43 6.75 -4.66
CA ASN A 162 -2.06 6.59 -5.12
C ASN A 162 -1.80 5.14 -5.52
N HIS A 163 -0.59 4.92 -6.07
CA HIS A 163 -0.14 3.59 -6.39
C HIS A 163 0.30 2.84 -5.14
N LEU A 164 -0.04 1.55 -5.12
CA LEU A 164 0.38 0.57 -4.15
C LEU A 164 1.34 -0.40 -4.82
N ILE A 165 2.39 -0.79 -4.12
CA ILE A 165 3.30 -1.84 -4.58
C ILE A 165 2.79 -3.17 -4.02
N LEU A 166 2.70 -4.18 -4.91
CA LEU A 166 2.21 -5.51 -4.56
C LEU A 166 3.32 -6.56 -4.69
N PRO A 167 3.28 -7.66 -3.92
CA PRO A 167 4.13 -8.80 -4.14
C PRO A 167 4.02 -9.36 -5.57
N PRO A 168 5.09 -9.88 -6.17
CA PRO A 168 6.43 -10.08 -5.65
C PRO A 168 7.41 -8.95 -6.02
N SER A 169 6.99 -7.70 -5.98
CA SER A 169 7.80 -6.55 -6.37
C SER A 169 9.11 -6.45 -5.60
N LEU A 170 10.14 -6.00 -6.31
CA LEU A 170 11.46 -5.77 -5.72
C LEU A 170 11.45 -4.45 -4.93
N HIS A 171 11.95 -4.49 -3.70
CA HIS A 171 12.23 -3.30 -2.90
C HIS A 171 13.67 -2.82 -3.13
N LYS A 172 13.95 -1.55 -2.84
CA LYS A 172 15.28 -0.93 -2.97
C LYS A 172 16.40 -1.61 -2.14
N THR A 173 16.04 -2.41 -1.14
CA THR A 173 16.98 -3.20 -0.32
C THR A 173 17.43 -4.48 -1.01
N GLY A 174 16.86 -4.84 -2.14
CA GLY A 174 17.10 -6.11 -2.83
C GLY A 174 16.16 -7.25 -2.44
N ASN A 175 15.35 -7.07 -1.40
CA ASN A 175 14.33 -8.04 -1.00
C ASN A 175 13.00 -7.76 -1.70
N ASN A 176 12.12 -8.76 -1.73
CA ASN A 176 10.79 -8.60 -2.31
C ASN A 176 9.75 -8.23 -1.25
N TYR A 177 8.70 -7.53 -1.69
CA TYR A 177 7.44 -7.45 -0.95
C TYR A 177 6.81 -8.83 -0.88
N LYS A 178 6.18 -9.16 0.26
CA LYS A 178 5.53 -10.44 0.50
C LYS A 178 4.23 -10.25 1.27
N PHE A 179 3.26 -11.12 1.06
CA PHE A 179 2.16 -11.22 2.00
C PHE A 179 2.65 -11.82 3.33
N LEU A 180 2.06 -11.38 4.44
CA LEU A 180 2.49 -11.78 5.78
C LEU A 180 2.01 -13.19 6.12
N ASN A 181 0.74 -13.50 5.83
CA ASN A 181 0.06 -14.67 6.34
C ASN A 181 -0.12 -15.79 5.30
N VAL A 182 0.04 -15.48 4.03
CA VAL A 182 -0.17 -16.42 2.91
C VAL A 182 0.87 -16.18 1.82
N GLU A 183 1.01 -17.09 0.88
CA GLU A 183 1.81 -16.84 -0.31
C GLU A 183 1.09 -15.86 -1.25
N TYR A 184 -0.19 -16.11 -1.52
CA TYR A 184 -1.12 -15.22 -2.22
C TYR A 184 -2.53 -15.36 -1.64
N PRO A 185 -3.27 -14.26 -1.43
CA PRO A 185 -4.65 -14.30 -0.94
C PRO A 185 -5.59 -15.07 -1.86
N PHE A 186 -6.53 -15.81 -1.30
CA PHE A 186 -7.52 -16.54 -2.09
C PHE A 186 -8.72 -15.69 -2.51
N GLU A 187 -9.08 -14.71 -1.70
CA GLU A 187 -10.24 -13.86 -1.91
C GLU A 187 -9.86 -12.38 -2.02
N LYS A 188 -10.78 -11.59 -2.51
CA LYS A 188 -10.61 -10.13 -2.58
C LYS A 188 -10.47 -9.52 -1.20
N PRO A 189 -9.86 -8.33 -1.08
CA PRO A 189 -9.84 -7.59 0.17
C PRO A 189 -11.25 -7.39 0.74
N LEU A 190 -11.36 -7.41 2.07
CA LEU A 190 -12.62 -7.19 2.76
C LEU A 190 -13.02 -5.71 2.78
N LEU A 191 -14.31 -5.47 2.95
CA LEU A 191 -14.86 -4.13 3.15
C LEU A 191 -14.66 -3.69 4.60
N VAL A 192 -14.05 -2.53 4.79
CA VAL A 192 -13.91 -1.86 6.09
C VAL A 192 -14.90 -0.70 6.16
N ALA A 193 -15.69 -0.66 7.22
CA ALA A 193 -16.60 0.44 7.45
C ALA A 193 -15.84 1.73 7.83
N GLY A 194 -16.29 2.88 7.32
CA GLY A 194 -15.62 4.16 7.56
C GLY A 194 -15.53 4.54 9.06
N TYR A 195 -16.52 4.15 9.87
CA TYR A 195 -16.45 4.39 11.31
C TYR A 195 -15.32 3.59 12.00
N ASN A 196 -14.97 2.40 11.52
CA ASN A 196 -13.85 1.62 12.04
C ASN A 196 -12.51 2.32 11.79
N LEU A 197 -12.34 2.93 10.62
CA LEU A 197 -11.16 3.76 10.32
C LEU A 197 -11.07 4.97 11.25
N ARG A 198 -12.21 5.60 11.52
CA ARG A 198 -12.29 6.71 12.49
C ARG A 198 -11.90 6.26 13.89
N ASN A 199 -12.45 5.16 14.35
CA ASN A 199 -12.15 4.60 15.67
C ASN A 199 -10.67 4.25 15.77
N MET A 200 -10.09 3.60 14.75
CA MET A 200 -8.65 3.31 14.72
C MET A 200 -7.81 4.59 14.92
N LEU A 201 -8.15 5.67 14.24
CA LEU A 201 -7.43 6.92 14.40
C LEU A 201 -7.59 7.51 15.79
N PHE A 202 -8.78 7.48 16.37
CA PHE A 202 -9.00 7.98 17.72
C PHE A 202 -8.19 7.18 18.74
N GLU A 203 -8.17 5.87 18.64
CA GLU A 203 -7.36 5.01 19.51
C GLU A 203 -5.86 5.30 19.36
N LEU A 204 -5.37 5.41 18.14
CA LEU A 204 -3.96 5.75 17.89
C LEU A 204 -3.60 7.15 18.42
N CYS A 205 -4.50 8.14 18.26
CA CYS A 205 -4.30 9.49 18.80
C CYS A 205 -4.35 9.51 20.32
N TYR A 206 -5.21 8.70 20.92
CA TYR A 206 -5.31 8.57 22.37
C TYR A 206 -4.04 7.95 22.96
N GLU A 207 -3.57 6.87 22.35
CA GLU A 207 -2.41 6.11 22.85
C GLU A 207 -1.08 6.82 22.54
N TYR A 208 -0.91 7.36 21.33
CA TYR A 208 0.39 7.88 20.86
C TYR A 208 0.40 9.40 20.68
N GLY A 209 -0.70 10.07 20.88
CA GLY A 209 -0.83 11.51 20.64
C GLY A 209 -0.55 11.88 19.18
N GLY A 210 -0.61 13.18 18.89
CA GLY A 210 -0.24 13.67 17.57
C GLY A 210 -1.36 13.51 16.53
N PHE A 211 -1.76 14.58 15.91
CA PHE A 211 -2.69 14.58 14.77
C PHE A 211 -2.26 15.67 13.81
N ASN A 212 -1.51 15.30 12.80
CA ASN A 212 -1.12 16.23 11.76
C ASN A 212 -1.94 15.97 10.49
N ILE A 213 -3.01 16.76 10.33
CA ILE A 213 -3.65 16.91 9.03
C ILE A 213 -2.71 17.77 8.18
N ILE A 214 -2.06 17.17 7.19
CA ILE A 214 -1.32 17.96 6.22
C ILE A 214 -2.33 18.75 5.40
N LYS A 215 -2.43 20.03 5.69
CA LYS A 215 -3.13 20.98 4.82
C LYS A 215 -2.33 21.11 3.53
N ASN A 216 -2.90 20.73 2.41
CA ASN A 216 -2.43 21.17 1.10
C ASN A 216 -3.13 22.46 0.73
#